data_6723d182918f11ed51295816d142654b
#
_entry.id   6723d182918f11ed51295816d142654b
#
_cell.length_a   1.000
_cell.length_b   1.000
_cell.length_c   1.000
_cell.angle_alpha   90.00
_cell.angle_beta   90.00
_cell.angle_gamma   90.00
#
_symmetry.space_group_name_H-M   'P 1'
#
loop_
_entity.id
_entity.type
_entity.pdbx_description
1 polymer ?
#
loop_
_entity_poly.entity_id
_entity_poly.type
_entity_poly.pdbx_seq_one_letter_code
_entity_poly.pdbx_strand_id
1 'polypeptide(L)'
;MKKIRVFACILSLLWVLTLAAPVAFAETEPAEGETEAVTEPVTDENGNPVTEAPTEGWTMPATDDPVTRGDLLEFGFPQDIEIAAKAAILVDLDSNTVIYEANIDEQRYPASLTKIMTCMLAIENGNLDDVLTVSGTALQNLSEFGSTAGLMEGEQLTLREILYCIMVSSANEGCNVIAEYISGDIASFVDLMNQKAAELGMTGTHYVNTHGLHNDNHYTTVRDISIVARWAWQNEQFREFASTTEHVVPATNLSGERTLETTNYLTSDIKEDKYYYEKARGVKTGFTTPAGGCLVSTASDGKLNLLSVVNGCGTEPDMDGSLKDMRFVETKRLFEYGFNRFSNRQVLTDTVMLGQPTVLYAEGTGSVVVRAKDSVSALLPNEFDPAEITVRLDYDKAQLEAPLARGETVGTAVALYRGKRVASCELVTLTAVPRAEEKPIATQPSASPATAEAKTQIWDYWYIVLPLLVVLIIVIFLLLVRAANARQARKRAEERRRREERRRRSREQ
;
A
#
# COMPACT_ATOMS: atom_id res chain seq x y z
N MET A 1 -52.96 17.54 -9.80
CA MET A 1 -52.06 18.55 -9.23
C MET A 1 -50.63 18.07 -8.99
N LYS A 2 -50.32 16.77 -8.92
CA LYS A 2 -48.92 16.28 -8.73
C LYS A 2 -48.07 16.24 -10.04
N LYS A 3 -48.70 16.30 -11.23
CA LYS A 3 -47.98 16.30 -12.50
C LYS A 3 -47.40 17.65 -12.91
N ILE A 4 -47.91 18.74 -12.38
CA ILE A 4 -47.44 20.10 -12.69
C ILE A 4 -46.17 20.47 -11.93
N ARG A 5 -45.95 19.89 -10.73
CA ARG A 5 -44.73 20.16 -9.94
C ARG A 5 -43.46 19.51 -10.54
N VAL A 6 -43.58 18.42 -11.29
CA VAL A 6 -42.42 17.77 -11.92
C VAL A 6 -41.98 18.56 -13.17
N PHE A 7 -42.89 19.21 -13.87
CA PHE A 7 -42.56 20.02 -15.05
C PHE A 7 -41.87 21.34 -14.67
N ALA A 8 -42.20 21.91 -13.51
CA ALA A 8 -41.55 23.13 -12.97
C ALA A 8 -40.08 22.88 -12.55
N CYS A 9 -39.77 21.68 -12.05
CA CYS A 9 -38.40 21.32 -11.68
C CYS A 9 -37.48 21.08 -12.88
N ILE A 10 -38.05 20.65 -14.03
CA ILE A 10 -37.26 20.41 -15.26
C ILE A 10 -36.94 21.73 -15.95
N LEU A 11 -37.86 22.72 -15.93
CA LEU A 11 -37.59 24.05 -16.46
C LEU A 11 -36.59 24.84 -15.61
N SER A 12 -36.57 24.65 -14.29
CA SER A 12 -35.56 25.29 -13.41
C SER A 12 -34.15 24.70 -13.58
N LEU A 13 -34.03 23.39 -13.93
CA LEU A 13 -32.72 22.80 -14.26
C LEU A 13 -32.15 23.27 -15.59
N LEU A 14 -33.00 23.53 -16.60
CA LEU A 14 -32.57 24.09 -17.89
C LEU A 14 -32.14 25.56 -17.77
N TRP A 15 -32.70 26.33 -16.83
CA TRP A 15 -32.33 27.72 -16.62
C TRP A 15 -30.98 27.89 -15.87
N VAL A 16 -30.58 26.95 -15.02
CA VAL A 16 -29.29 26.92 -14.36
C VAL A 16 -28.12 26.60 -15.28
N LEU A 17 -28.39 25.85 -16.38
CA LEU A 17 -27.36 25.48 -17.37
C LEU A 17 -27.05 26.59 -18.39
N THR A 18 -27.83 27.66 -18.46
CA THR A 18 -27.61 28.77 -19.41
C THR A 18 -26.96 30.02 -18.81
N LEU A 19 -26.66 30.02 -17.49
CA LEU A 19 -26.06 31.17 -16.75
C LEU A 19 -24.63 30.94 -16.28
N ALA A 20 -23.96 29.86 -16.70
CA ALA A 20 -22.52 29.68 -16.42
C ALA A 20 -21.69 30.31 -17.56
N ALA A 21 -21.54 31.63 -17.56
CA ALA A 21 -20.49 32.30 -18.31
C ALA A 21 -19.14 32.10 -17.57
N PRO A 22 -18.03 31.91 -18.28
CA PRO A 22 -16.73 31.73 -17.63
C PRO A 22 -16.31 33.03 -16.96
N VAL A 23 -16.09 32.97 -15.66
CA VAL A 23 -15.39 34.02 -14.90
C VAL A 23 -13.92 33.91 -15.28
N ALA A 24 -13.41 34.94 -15.96
CA ALA A 24 -11.99 35.09 -16.19
C ALA A 24 -11.31 35.37 -14.85
N PHE A 25 -10.41 34.49 -14.44
CA PHE A 25 -9.47 34.77 -13.36
C PHE A 25 -8.46 35.80 -13.85
N ALA A 26 -8.43 36.95 -13.20
CA ALA A 26 -7.37 37.93 -13.36
C ALA A 26 -6.13 37.36 -12.67
N GLU A 27 -5.04 37.25 -13.43
CA GLU A 27 -3.70 36.97 -12.91
C GLU A 27 -3.29 38.14 -12.01
N THR A 28 -3.09 37.89 -10.73
CA THR A 28 -2.35 38.79 -9.85
C THR A 28 -0.88 38.42 -9.91
N GLU A 29 -0.07 39.34 -10.40
CA GLU A 29 1.40 39.24 -10.33
C GLU A 29 1.84 39.07 -8.86
N PRO A 30 2.85 38.19 -8.58
CA PRO A 30 3.45 38.13 -7.25
C PRO A 30 4.38 39.31 -7.03
N ALA A 31 4.23 39.95 -5.85
CA ALA A 31 5.10 41.00 -5.37
C ALA A 31 6.54 40.45 -5.19
N GLU A 32 7.50 41.19 -5.75
CA GLU A 32 8.92 40.98 -5.50
C GLU A 32 9.28 41.26 -4.04
N GLY A 33 10.11 40.38 -3.48
CA GLY A 33 11.01 40.73 -2.40
C GLY A 33 10.90 39.94 -1.11
N GLU A 34 11.42 38.71 -1.08
CA GLU A 34 12.09 38.19 0.10
C GLU A 34 13.42 37.55 -0.31
N THR A 35 14.50 38.12 0.25
CA THR A 35 15.88 37.66 0.07
C THR A 35 16.04 36.27 0.66
N GLU A 36 16.38 35.30 -0.19
CA GLU A 36 16.88 34.00 0.25
C GLU A 36 18.14 34.19 1.12
N ALA A 37 18.04 33.77 2.37
CA ALA A 37 19.21 33.62 3.22
C ALA A 37 20.02 32.43 2.67
N VAL A 38 21.14 32.74 2.06
CA VAL A 38 22.18 31.77 1.67
C VAL A 38 22.72 31.17 2.97
N THR A 39 22.26 29.95 3.34
CA THR A 39 22.88 29.17 4.42
C THR A 39 24.23 28.66 3.88
N GLU A 40 25.31 29.03 4.56
CA GLU A 40 26.65 28.49 4.28
C GLU A 40 26.61 26.95 4.43
N PRO A 41 27.33 26.21 3.54
CA PRO A 41 27.38 24.75 3.64
C PRO A 41 28.04 24.33 4.97
N VAL A 42 27.40 23.39 5.67
CA VAL A 42 27.98 22.77 6.88
C VAL A 42 29.21 21.97 6.45
N THR A 43 30.37 22.32 6.99
CA THR A 43 31.64 21.64 6.73
C THR A 43 32.06 20.82 7.97
N ASP A 44 32.75 19.68 7.74
CA ASP A 44 33.36 18.89 8.81
C ASP A 44 34.54 19.65 9.48
N GLU A 45 35.09 19.11 10.51
CA GLU A 45 36.21 19.70 11.26
C GLU A 45 37.50 19.86 10.43
N ASN A 46 37.53 19.33 9.21
CA ASN A 46 38.63 19.47 8.24
C ASN A 46 38.29 20.45 7.07
N GLY A 47 37.10 21.10 7.12
CA GLY A 47 36.69 22.08 6.12
C GLY A 47 36.12 21.47 4.84
N ASN A 48 35.82 20.17 4.80
CA ASN A 48 35.16 19.52 3.66
C ASN A 48 33.65 19.66 3.75
N PRO A 49 32.93 19.92 2.65
CA PRO A 49 31.47 19.94 2.68
C PRO A 49 30.95 18.54 3.07
N VAL A 50 30.17 18.48 4.13
CA VAL A 50 29.43 17.27 4.52
C VAL A 50 28.39 17.08 3.40
N THR A 51 28.68 16.18 2.49
CA THR A 51 27.67 15.69 1.54
C THR A 51 26.70 14.83 2.35
N GLU A 52 25.51 15.36 2.63
CA GLU A 52 24.40 14.53 3.07
C GLU A 52 24.28 13.35 2.12
N ALA A 53 24.33 12.14 2.67
CA ALA A 53 23.99 10.95 1.90
C ALA A 53 22.59 11.18 1.31
N PRO A 54 22.39 10.90 0.01
CA PRO A 54 21.07 11.07 -0.58
C PRO A 54 20.11 10.18 0.20
N THR A 55 19.28 10.78 1.03
CA THR A 55 18.04 10.19 1.50
C THR A 55 17.15 10.11 0.26
N GLU A 56 17.38 9.09 -0.58
CA GLU A 56 16.33 8.65 -1.49
C GLU A 56 15.19 8.21 -0.58
N GLY A 57 14.27 9.14 -0.35
CA GLY A 57 13.06 8.88 0.41
C GLY A 57 12.34 7.71 -0.23
N TRP A 58 12.29 6.58 0.47
CA TRP A 58 11.50 5.43 0.04
C TRP A 58 10.06 5.90 -0.15
N THR A 59 9.64 6.00 -1.40
CA THR A 59 8.24 6.14 -1.75
C THR A 59 7.68 4.73 -1.88
N MET A 60 6.70 4.38 -1.04
CA MET A 60 5.92 3.18 -1.27
C MET A 60 5.47 3.16 -2.73
N PRO A 61 5.71 2.08 -3.48
CA PRO A 61 5.03 1.92 -4.75
C PRO A 61 3.54 2.06 -4.47
N ALA A 62 2.85 2.96 -5.19
CA ALA A 62 1.44 3.16 -5.04
C ALA A 62 0.77 1.77 -5.08
N THR A 63 0.24 1.31 -3.95
CA THR A 63 -0.57 0.13 -3.92
C THR A 63 -1.86 0.53 -4.61
N ASP A 64 -2.02 0.05 -5.83
CA ASP A 64 -3.28 0.13 -6.51
C ASP A 64 -4.35 -0.41 -5.57
N ASP A 65 -5.37 0.37 -5.27
CA ASP A 65 -6.61 0.11 -4.54
C ASP A 65 -6.60 -0.84 -3.31
N PRO A 66 -7.40 -0.58 -2.28
CA PRO A 66 -7.50 -1.45 -1.12
C PRO A 66 -7.90 -2.87 -1.58
N VAL A 67 -6.97 -3.82 -1.43
CA VAL A 67 -7.19 -5.23 -1.77
C VAL A 67 -8.11 -5.82 -0.70
N THR A 68 -9.31 -6.24 -1.09
CA THR A 68 -10.26 -6.97 -0.25
C THR A 68 -10.16 -8.46 -0.51
N ARG A 69 -10.71 -9.29 0.40
CA ARG A 69 -10.82 -10.75 0.18
C ARG A 69 -11.57 -11.07 -1.13
N GLY A 70 -12.57 -10.26 -1.47
CA GLY A 70 -13.31 -10.39 -2.73
C GLY A 70 -12.40 -10.19 -3.94
N ASP A 71 -11.54 -9.18 -3.90
CA ASP A 71 -10.57 -8.90 -4.96
C ASP A 71 -9.57 -10.05 -5.11
N LEU A 72 -9.06 -10.61 -4.00
CA LEU A 72 -8.14 -11.74 -4.03
C LEU A 72 -8.78 -12.99 -4.65
N LEU A 73 -10.04 -13.28 -4.32
CA LEU A 73 -10.80 -14.38 -4.91
C LEU A 73 -11.05 -14.17 -6.41
N GLU A 74 -11.39 -12.94 -6.82
CA GLU A 74 -11.55 -12.58 -8.24
C GLU A 74 -10.23 -12.72 -9.00
N PHE A 75 -9.10 -12.42 -8.36
CA PHE A 75 -7.76 -12.70 -8.87
C PHE A 75 -7.46 -14.20 -9.00
N GLY A 76 -8.28 -15.06 -8.40
CA GLY A 76 -8.00 -16.50 -8.28
C GLY A 76 -6.94 -16.81 -7.23
N PHE A 77 -6.68 -15.88 -6.32
CA PHE A 77 -5.87 -16.17 -5.14
C PHE A 77 -6.77 -16.90 -4.14
N PRO A 78 -6.48 -18.17 -3.83
CA PRO A 78 -7.31 -18.93 -2.92
C PRO A 78 -7.35 -18.25 -1.54
N GLN A 79 -8.50 -18.30 -0.87
CA GLN A 79 -8.70 -17.78 0.49
C GLN A 79 -9.35 -18.86 1.35
N ASP A 80 -8.87 -20.10 1.15
CA ASP A 80 -9.44 -21.34 1.70
C ASP A 80 -8.84 -21.75 3.06
N ILE A 81 -7.99 -20.88 3.64
CA ILE A 81 -7.48 -21.04 4.99
C ILE A 81 -8.28 -20.16 5.96
N GLU A 82 -8.70 -20.74 7.09
CA GLU A 82 -9.30 -20.01 8.20
C GLU A 82 -8.26 -19.81 9.30
N ILE A 83 -8.12 -18.56 9.75
CA ILE A 83 -7.16 -18.14 10.78
C ILE A 83 -7.92 -17.72 12.04
N ALA A 84 -7.48 -18.22 13.21
CA ALA A 84 -8.09 -17.90 14.50
C ALA A 84 -7.69 -16.48 15.03
N ALA A 85 -7.01 -15.66 14.25
CA ALA A 85 -6.80 -14.24 14.52
C ALA A 85 -8.06 -13.44 14.19
N LYS A 86 -8.31 -12.34 14.91
CA LYS A 86 -9.40 -11.41 14.58
C LYS A 86 -9.14 -10.63 13.29
N ALA A 87 -7.88 -10.30 13.04
CA ALA A 87 -7.44 -9.70 11.79
C ALA A 87 -6.09 -10.28 11.39
N ALA A 88 -5.87 -10.49 10.09
CA ALA A 88 -4.62 -11.03 9.57
C ALA A 88 -4.34 -10.58 8.13
N ILE A 89 -3.06 -10.46 7.78
CA ILE A 89 -2.60 -10.21 6.42
C ILE A 89 -1.32 -11.01 6.16
N LEU A 90 -1.17 -11.50 4.93
CA LEU A 90 0.07 -12.08 4.43
C LEU A 90 0.46 -11.37 3.14
N VAL A 91 1.68 -10.90 3.06
CA VAL A 91 2.21 -10.09 1.96
C VAL A 91 3.51 -10.72 1.46
N ASP A 92 3.71 -10.76 0.15
CA ASP A 92 5.02 -11.00 -0.46
C ASP A 92 5.83 -9.71 -0.43
N LEU A 93 7.00 -9.74 0.21
CA LEU A 93 7.85 -8.56 0.40
C LEU A 93 8.52 -8.06 -0.88
N ASP A 94 8.75 -8.96 -1.85
CA ASP A 94 9.45 -8.62 -3.08
C ASP A 94 8.54 -7.89 -4.08
N SER A 95 7.27 -8.32 -4.18
CA SER A 95 6.28 -7.72 -5.08
C SER A 95 5.30 -6.78 -4.38
N ASN A 96 5.31 -6.72 -3.05
CA ASN A 96 4.27 -6.08 -2.23
C ASN A 96 2.85 -6.62 -2.44
N THR A 97 2.73 -7.83 -3.00
CA THR A 97 1.44 -8.46 -3.29
C THR A 97 0.82 -9.01 -2.02
N VAL A 98 -0.39 -8.59 -1.70
CA VAL A 98 -1.21 -9.21 -0.65
C VAL A 98 -1.72 -10.54 -1.19
N ILE A 99 -1.45 -11.65 -0.48
CA ILE A 99 -1.86 -13.00 -0.87
C ILE A 99 -2.91 -13.62 0.06
N TYR A 100 -3.09 -13.05 1.23
CA TYR A 100 -4.16 -13.40 2.17
C TYR A 100 -4.60 -12.17 2.96
N GLU A 101 -5.90 -12.04 3.19
CA GLU A 101 -6.46 -11.02 4.06
C GLU A 101 -7.63 -11.54 4.89
N ALA A 102 -7.75 -11.03 6.11
CA ALA A 102 -8.92 -11.19 6.98
C ALA A 102 -9.05 -9.93 7.83
N ASN A 103 -10.16 -9.18 7.63
CA ASN A 103 -10.49 -7.98 8.40
C ASN A 103 -9.35 -6.94 8.45
N ILE A 104 -8.61 -6.77 7.34
CA ILE A 104 -7.36 -6.01 7.33
C ILE A 104 -7.51 -4.53 7.67
N ASP A 105 -8.70 -3.95 7.49
CA ASP A 105 -9.03 -2.57 7.79
C ASP A 105 -9.82 -2.41 9.10
N GLU A 106 -10.06 -3.51 9.84
CA GLU A 106 -10.68 -3.43 11.14
C GLU A 106 -9.76 -2.73 12.14
N GLN A 107 -10.30 -1.69 12.81
CA GLN A 107 -9.57 -0.98 13.84
C GLN A 107 -9.27 -1.87 15.05
N ARG A 108 -8.00 -2.01 15.37
CA ARG A 108 -7.48 -2.88 16.42
C ARG A 108 -6.46 -2.15 17.30
N TYR A 109 -6.17 -2.69 18.47
CA TYR A 109 -5.09 -2.20 19.33
C TYR A 109 -3.76 -2.85 18.91
N PRO A 110 -2.69 -2.05 18.67
CA PRO A 110 -1.41 -2.59 18.20
C PRO A 110 -0.61 -3.33 19.28
N ALA A 111 -0.84 -3.04 20.56
CA ALA A 111 0.07 -3.45 21.64
C ALA A 111 1.52 -3.08 21.28
N SER A 112 2.51 -3.90 21.68
CA SER A 112 3.93 -3.63 21.43
C SER A 112 4.36 -3.67 19.96
N LEU A 113 3.47 -3.90 18.99
CA LEU A 113 3.79 -3.69 17.59
C LEU A 113 4.07 -2.21 17.28
N THR A 114 3.57 -1.30 18.11
CA THR A 114 3.91 0.14 18.13
C THR A 114 5.42 0.39 18.09
N LYS A 115 6.22 -0.48 18.73
CA LYS A 115 7.68 -0.35 18.84
C LYS A 115 8.42 -0.46 17.51
N ILE A 116 7.77 -0.97 16.46
CA ILE A 116 8.31 -0.96 15.10
C ILE A 116 8.50 0.49 14.64
N MET A 117 7.48 1.34 14.83
CA MET A 117 7.55 2.77 14.51
C MET A 117 8.59 3.47 15.39
N THR A 118 8.58 3.22 16.69
CA THR A 118 9.53 3.84 17.63
C THR A 118 10.98 3.49 17.28
N CYS A 119 11.26 2.22 16.96
CA CYS A 119 12.59 1.76 16.56
C CYS A 119 13.06 2.45 15.28
N MET A 120 12.20 2.50 14.27
CA MET A 120 12.56 3.10 12.99
C MET A 120 12.80 4.61 13.08
N LEU A 121 11.97 5.34 13.84
CA LEU A 121 12.20 6.77 14.05
C LEU A 121 13.49 7.03 14.83
N ALA A 122 13.86 6.14 15.75
CA ALA A 122 15.15 6.23 16.44
C ALA A 122 16.33 6.01 15.49
N ILE A 123 16.23 5.05 14.56
CA ILE A 123 17.27 4.78 13.56
C ILE A 123 17.41 5.94 12.56
N GLU A 124 16.27 6.52 12.13
CA GLU A 124 16.28 7.62 11.16
C GLU A 124 16.81 8.95 11.74
N ASN A 125 16.56 9.20 13.03
CA ASN A 125 16.80 10.53 13.63
C ASN A 125 17.88 10.54 14.72
N GLY A 126 18.42 9.39 15.12
CA GLY A 126 19.40 9.26 16.18
C GLY A 126 20.74 8.71 15.69
N ASN A 127 21.77 8.87 16.53
CA ASN A 127 23.04 8.20 16.33
C ASN A 127 23.14 7.01 17.29
N LEU A 128 23.35 5.80 16.75
CA LEU A 128 23.34 4.55 17.52
C LEU A 128 24.40 4.50 18.62
N ASP A 129 25.47 5.25 18.48
CA ASP A 129 26.60 5.26 19.43
C ASP A 129 26.45 6.35 20.50
N ASP A 130 25.42 7.21 20.43
CA ASP A 130 25.15 8.21 21.45
C ASP A 130 24.75 7.54 22.78
N VAL A 131 25.33 8.03 23.86
CA VAL A 131 25.03 7.55 25.21
C VAL A 131 23.87 8.33 25.79
N LEU A 132 22.77 7.67 26.04
CA LEU A 132 21.56 8.23 26.62
C LEU A 132 21.49 7.97 28.12
N THR A 133 20.94 8.90 28.86
CA THR A 133 20.67 8.75 30.29
C THR A 133 19.18 8.53 30.51
N VAL A 134 18.81 7.46 31.18
CA VAL A 134 17.42 7.15 31.54
C VAL A 134 16.92 8.20 32.54
N SER A 135 15.89 8.95 32.15
CA SER A 135 15.28 9.94 33.04
C SER A 135 14.23 9.33 33.95
N GLY A 136 13.93 10.00 35.07
CA GLY A 136 12.80 9.62 35.89
C GLY A 136 11.45 9.74 35.18
N THR A 137 11.32 10.62 34.19
CA THR A 137 10.10 10.81 33.39
C THR A 137 9.88 9.61 32.47
N ALA A 138 10.93 9.07 31.87
CA ALA A 138 10.85 7.90 30.98
C ALA A 138 10.32 6.65 31.70
N LEU A 139 10.50 6.57 33.02
CA LEU A 139 10.01 5.46 33.86
C LEU A 139 8.59 5.65 34.40
N GLN A 140 7.96 6.80 34.16
CA GLN A 140 6.61 7.10 34.66
C GLN A 140 5.51 6.55 33.73
N ASN A 141 4.33 6.33 34.33
CA ASN A 141 3.13 5.89 33.61
C ASN A 141 3.27 4.57 32.84
N LEU A 142 4.20 3.73 33.24
CA LEU A 142 4.37 2.38 32.74
C LEU A 142 3.56 1.40 33.61
N SER A 143 3.13 0.29 33.00
CA SER A 143 2.42 -0.76 33.72
C SER A 143 3.40 -1.56 34.58
N GLU A 144 3.07 -1.81 35.84
CA GLU A 144 3.85 -2.68 36.74
C GLU A 144 4.09 -4.09 36.18
N PHE A 145 3.12 -4.58 35.36
CA PHE A 145 3.21 -5.89 34.69
C PHE A 145 3.63 -5.76 33.21
N GLY A 146 4.11 -4.59 32.79
CA GLY A 146 4.57 -4.35 31.43
C GLY A 146 5.95 -4.97 31.16
N SER A 147 6.26 -5.20 29.88
CA SER A 147 7.60 -5.65 29.49
C SER A 147 8.64 -4.58 29.83
N THR A 148 9.76 -5.01 30.43
CA THR A 148 10.85 -4.14 30.88
C THR A 148 12.19 -4.82 30.65
N ALA A 149 13.24 -4.06 30.42
CA ALA A 149 14.65 -4.48 30.53
C ALA A 149 15.25 -4.13 31.88
N GLY A 150 14.47 -3.54 32.80
CA GLY A 150 14.90 -3.14 34.13
C GLY A 150 15.83 -1.92 34.10
N LEU A 151 15.61 -0.98 33.18
CA LEU A 151 16.36 0.27 33.14
C LEU A 151 16.08 1.13 34.38
N MET A 152 17.12 1.76 34.95
CA MET A 152 17.03 2.55 36.17
C MET A 152 17.27 4.04 35.90
N GLU A 153 16.65 4.91 36.68
CA GLU A 153 16.89 6.35 36.60
C GLU A 153 18.38 6.68 36.78
N GLY A 154 18.95 7.46 35.87
CA GLY A 154 20.37 7.80 35.82
C GLY A 154 21.24 6.72 35.17
N GLU A 155 20.69 5.61 34.71
CA GLU A 155 21.42 4.59 33.97
C GLU A 155 21.80 5.11 32.57
N GLN A 156 23.00 4.78 32.09
CA GLN A 156 23.57 5.23 30.85
C GLN A 156 23.80 4.04 29.90
N LEU A 157 23.16 4.09 28.72
CA LEU A 157 23.30 3.10 27.66
C LEU A 157 23.39 3.80 26.31
N THR A 158 24.02 3.17 25.33
CA THR A 158 23.95 3.68 23.96
C THR A 158 22.54 3.53 23.38
N LEU A 159 22.17 4.35 22.38
CA LEU A 159 20.91 4.20 21.65
C LEU A 159 20.79 2.76 21.11
N ARG A 160 21.89 2.18 20.60
CA ARG A 160 21.96 0.80 20.13
C ARG A 160 21.48 -0.19 21.19
N GLU A 161 22.01 -0.10 22.42
CA GLU A 161 21.61 -1.00 23.51
C GLU A 161 20.14 -0.83 23.91
N ILE A 162 19.63 0.40 23.87
CA ILE A 162 18.21 0.67 24.14
C ILE A 162 17.34 0.08 23.04
N LEU A 163 17.77 0.11 21.76
CA LEU A 163 17.06 -0.53 20.65
C LEU A 163 17.00 -2.05 20.81
N TYR A 164 18.07 -2.68 21.28
CA TYR A 164 18.00 -4.11 21.66
C TYR A 164 17.01 -4.34 22.81
N CYS A 165 17.01 -3.50 23.84
CA CYS A 165 16.03 -3.61 24.93
C CYS A 165 14.58 -3.55 24.41
N ILE A 166 14.24 -2.64 23.49
CA ILE A 166 12.86 -2.52 22.99
C ILE A 166 12.47 -3.59 21.98
N MET A 167 13.40 -4.07 21.16
CA MET A 167 13.07 -5.04 20.11
C MET A 167 13.14 -6.48 20.61
N VAL A 168 14.14 -6.83 21.39
CA VAL A 168 14.35 -8.20 21.90
C VAL A 168 13.43 -8.49 23.09
N SER A 169 13.54 -7.74 24.18
CA SER A 169 12.74 -7.96 25.41
C SER A 169 11.45 -7.15 25.48
N SER A 170 11.20 -6.29 24.47
CA SER A 170 9.99 -5.46 24.42
C SER A 170 9.91 -4.39 25.51
N ALA A 171 11.04 -3.88 26.02
CA ALA A 171 11.08 -2.90 27.10
C ALA A 171 10.27 -1.64 26.79
N ASN A 172 9.34 -1.27 27.69
CA ASN A 172 8.48 -0.10 27.48
C ASN A 172 9.23 1.21 27.80
N GLU A 173 10.01 1.20 28.87
CA GLU A 173 10.79 2.35 29.33
C GLU A 173 11.81 2.83 28.29
N GLY A 174 12.43 1.89 27.57
CA GLY A 174 13.37 2.23 26.50
C GLY A 174 12.73 3.09 25.39
N CYS A 175 11.45 2.87 25.10
CA CYS A 175 10.72 3.68 24.11
C CYS A 175 10.58 5.14 24.54
N ASN A 176 10.34 5.38 25.85
CA ASN A 176 10.24 6.73 26.38
C ASN A 176 11.60 7.43 26.41
N VAL A 177 12.69 6.70 26.74
CA VAL A 177 14.06 7.23 26.66
C VAL A 177 14.41 7.68 25.25
N ILE A 178 14.05 6.87 24.24
CA ILE A 178 14.21 7.22 22.84
C ILE A 178 13.41 8.49 22.49
N ALA A 179 12.16 8.57 22.94
CA ALA A 179 11.30 9.70 22.66
C ALA A 179 11.87 11.01 23.21
N GLU A 180 12.38 11.01 24.45
CA GLU A 180 13.04 12.16 25.05
C GLU A 180 14.32 12.54 24.30
N TYR A 181 15.10 11.57 23.85
CA TYR A 181 16.31 11.82 23.09
C TYR A 181 16.04 12.43 21.71
N ILE A 182 15.09 11.89 20.96
CA ILE A 182 14.83 12.31 19.56
C ILE A 182 14.05 13.63 19.51
N SER A 183 13.05 13.81 20.38
CA SER A 183 12.08 14.91 20.29
C SER A 183 12.04 15.83 21.51
N GLY A 184 12.88 15.56 22.51
CA GLY A 184 12.93 16.31 23.76
C GLY A 184 11.89 15.90 24.79
N ASP A 185 10.74 15.37 24.38
CA ASP A 185 9.70 14.82 25.24
C ASP A 185 8.85 13.77 24.55
N ILE A 186 8.08 13.00 25.33
CA ILE A 186 7.25 11.90 24.85
C ILE A 186 6.11 12.39 23.92
N ALA A 187 5.50 13.53 24.21
CA ALA A 187 4.36 14.03 23.43
C ALA A 187 4.80 14.44 22.01
N SER A 188 5.91 15.19 21.92
CA SER A 188 6.50 15.60 20.64
C SER A 188 6.93 14.38 19.80
N PHE A 189 7.42 13.32 20.43
CA PHE A 189 7.74 12.08 19.71
C PHE A 189 6.48 11.35 19.21
N VAL A 190 5.40 11.35 19.99
CA VAL A 190 4.11 10.78 19.56
C VAL A 190 3.55 11.56 18.36
N ASP A 191 3.71 12.88 18.34
CA ASP A 191 3.35 13.70 17.17
C ASP A 191 4.18 13.30 15.94
N LEU A 192 5.49 13.08 16.10
CA LEU A 192 6.38 12.57 15.04
C LEU A 192 5.93 11.18 14.56
N MET A 193 5.53 10.27 15.46
CA MET A 193 4.98 8.96 15.09
C MET A 193 3.72 9.09 14.22
N ASN A 194 2.79 9.98 14.59
CA ASN A 194 1.56 10.22 13.84
C ASN A 194 1.83 10.91 12.48
N GLN A 195 2.78 11.84 12.43
CA GLN A 195 3.24 12.43 11.18
C GLN A 195 3.79 11.35 10.25
N LYS A 196 4.70 10.49 10.73
CA LYS A 196 5.27 9.39 9.93
C LYS A 196 4.19 8.40 9.48
N ALA A 197 3.21 8.09 10.33
CA ALA A 197 2.08 7.25 9.94
C ALA A 197 1.30 7.85 8.76
N ALA A 198 1.04 9.15 8.79
CA ALA A 198 0.39 9.87 7.69
C ALA A 198 1.24 9.87 6.41
N GLU A 199 2.56 10.10 6.51
CA GLU A 199 3.51 10.03 5.39
C GLU A 199 3.54 8.64 4.73
N LEU A 200 3.44 7.58 5.53
CA LEU A 200 3.38 6.20 5.06
C LEU A 200 2.00 5.78 4.54
N GLY A 201 0.98 6.64 4.66
CA GLY A 201 -0.40 6.32 4.25
C GLY A 201 -1.15 5.40 5.21
N MET A 202 -0.75 5.34 6.48
CA MET A 202 -1.39 4.54 7.53
C MET A 202 -2.65 5.22 8.06
N THR A 203 -3.69 5.28 7.25
CA THR A 203 -4.91 6.09 7.51
C THR A 203 -5.80 5.55 8.63
N GLY A 204 -5.64 4.30 9.01
CA GLY A 204 -6.36 3.65 10.11
C GLY A 204 -5.58 3.63 11.44
N THR A 205 -4.49 4.42 11.57
CA THR A 205 -3.58 4.38 12.72
C THR A 205 -3.56 5.70 13.46
N HIS A 206 -3.54 5.62 14.80
CA HIS A 206 -3.31 6.74 15.69
C HIS A 206 -2.52 6.30 16.92
N TYR A 207 -1.38 6.94 17.14
CA TYR A 207 -0.52 6.70 18.29
C TYR A 207 -0.78 7.73 19.40
N VAL A 208 -0.79 7.29 20.67
CA VAL A 208 -0.86 8.17 21.86
C VAL A 208 0.23 7.86 22.88
N ASN A 209 1.06 6.85 22.63
CA ASN A 209 2.25 6.53 23.41
C ASN A 209 3.28 5.83 22.52
N THR A 210 4.50 5.69 23.03
CA THR A 210 5.68 5.20 22.32
C THR A 210 5.82 3.68 22.29
N HIS A 211 5.10 2.94 23.14
CA HIS A 211 5.37 1.54 23.49
C HIS A 211 4.20 0.59 23.27
N GLY A 212 2.95 1.11 23.10
CA GLY A 212 1.77 0.31 22.84
C GLY A 212 1.01 -0.20 24.07
N LEU A 213 1.25 0.33 25.26
CA LEU A 213 0.33 0.10 26.39
C LEU A 213 -1.06 0.61 26.02
N HIS A 214 -2.08 -0.09 26.50
CA HIS A 214 -3.44 0.14 26.08
C HIS A 214 -3.95 1.57 26.38
N ASN A 215 -4.58 2.14 25.37
CA ASN A 215 -5.39 3.34 25.43
C ASN A 215 -6.42 3.23 24.32
N ASP A 216 -7.67 3.64 24.56
CA ASP A 216 -8.75 3.53 23.56
C ASP A 216 -8.46 4.33 22.28
N ASN A 217 -7.68 5.41 22.38
CA ASN A 217 -7.25 6.23 21.25
C ASN A 217 -5.95 5.76 20.59
N HIS A 218 -5.35 4.65 21.06
CA HIS A 218 -4.14 4.07 20.50
C HIS A 218 -4.51 2.85 19.64
N TYR A 219 -4.74 3.07 18.37
CA TYR A 219 -5.29 2.06 17.46
C TYR A 219 -4.57 2.03 16.12
N THR A 220 -4.80 0.95 15.40
CA THR A 220 -4.22 0.66 14.08
C THR A 220 -5.08 -0.34 13.33
N THR A 221 -4.64 -0.73 12.11
CA THR A 221 -5.16 -1.87 11.34
C THR A 221 -4.01 -2.82 11.00
N VAL A 222 -4.29 -4.08 10.68
CA VAL A 222 -3.21 -4.99 10.24
C VAL A 222 -2.67 -4.58 8.86
N ARG A 223 -3.45 -3.89 8.04
CA ARG A 223 -2.95 -3.22 6.82
C ARG A 223 -1.85 -2.22 7.17
N ASP A 224 -2.13 -1.29 8.06
CA ASP A 224 -1.21 -0.22 8.45
C ASP A 224 0.05 -0.78 9.12
N ILE A 225 -0.12 -1.79 10.01
CA ILE A 225 1.04 -2.50 10.59
C ILE A 225 1.88 -3.16 9.49
N SER A 226 1.26 -3.72 8.45
CA SER A 226 2.02 -4.30 7.33
C SER A 226 2.81 -3.23 6.56
N ILE A 227 2.29 -2.00 6.46
CA ILE A 227 2.96 -0.87 5.82
C ILE A 227 4.21 -0.49 6.60
N VAL A 228 4.08 -0.18 7.89
CA VAL A 228 5.22 0.21 8.72
C VAL A 228 6.24 -0.92 8.85
N ALA A 229 5.80 -2.17 8.91
CA ALA A 229 6.70 -3.32 9.00
C ALA A 229 7.49 -3.54 7.70
N ARG A 230 6.88 -3.35 6.53
CA ARG A 230 7.57 -3.42 5.23
C ARG A 230 8.58 -2.30 5.06
N TRP A 231 8.21 -1.07 5.42
CA TRP A 231 9.12 0.06 5.44
C TRP A 231 10.32 -0.20 6.35
N ALA A 232 10.08 -0.65 7.59
CA ALA A 232 11.11 -0.96 8.55
C ALA A 232 12.03 -2.11 8.08
N TRP A 233 11.45 -3.16 7.49
CA TRP A 233 12.20 -4.33 7.04
C TRP A 233 13.20 -4.05 5.92
N GLN A 234 13.09 -2.94 5.19
CA GLN A 234 14.08 -2.52 4.18
C GLN A 234 15.36 -1.99 4.81
N ASN A 235 15.29 -1.48 6.04
CA ASN A 235 16.44 -0.97 6.76
C ASN A 235 17.26 -2.12 7.36
N GLU A 236 18.57 -2.16 7.07
CA GLU A 236 19.46 -3.23 7.55
C GLU A 236 19.63 -3.22 9.06
N GLN A 237 19.79 -2.03 9.66
CA GLN A 237 19.93 -1.88 11.11
C GLN A 237 18.64 -2.33 11.83
N PHE A 238 17.47 -2.00 11.28
CA PHE A 238 16.22 -2.51 11.84
C PHE A 238 16.15 -4.04 11.78
N ARG A 239 16.54 -4.66 10.66
CA ARG A 239 16.58 -6.13 10.56
C ARG A 239 17.52 -6.76 11.58
N GLU A 240 18.66 -6.13 11.86
CA GLU A 240 19.60 -6.58 12.90
C GLU A 240 18.87 -6.68 14.25
N PHE A 241 18.26 -5.59 14.73
CA PHE A 241 17.55 -5.58 16.01
C PHE A 241 16.35 -6.53 16.03
N ALA A 242 15.55 -6.54 14.96
CA ALA A 242 14.32 -7.31 14.87
C ALA A 242 14.54 -8.83 14.74
N SER A 243 15.70 -9.27 14.24
CA SER A 243 16.05 -10.68 14.07
C SER A 243 16.88 -11.24 15.21
N THR A 244 17.33 -10.40 16.15
CA THR A 244 18.15 -10.84 17.30
C THR A 244 17.30 -11.65 18.27
N THR A 245 17.74 -12.86 18.57
CA THR A 245 17.05 -13.78 19.48
C THR A 245 17.56 -13.69 20.91
N GLU A 246 18.85 -13.36 21.10
CA GLU A 246 19.49 -13.15 22.38
C GLU A 246 20.49 -12.00 22.23
N HIS A 247 20.58 -11.14 23.25
CA HIS A 247 21.55 -10.05 23.29
C HIS A 247 22.00 -9.80 24.73
N VAL A 248 23.31 -9.63 24.93
CA VAL A 248 23.86 -9.28 26.23
C VAL A 248 24.15 -7.79 26.26
N VAL A 249 23.34 -7.03 27.00
CA VAL A 249 23.60 -5.63 27.29
C VAL A 249 24.80 -5.56 28.26
N PRO A 250 25.88 -4.84 27.91
CA PRO A 250 27.05 -4.70 28.77
C PRO A 250 26.70 -4.07 30.11
N ALA A 251 27.58 -4.27 31.11
CA ALA A 251 27.46 -3.58 32.39
C ALA A 251 27.47 -2.06 32.18
N THR A 252 26.55 -1.38 32.88
CA THR A 252 26.38 0.08 32.85
C THR A 252 26.95 0.75 34.09
N ASN A 253 26.75 2.05 34.21
CA ASN A 253 27.10 2.78 35.43
C ASN A 253 26.29 2.35 36.68
N LEU A 254 25.12 1.71 36.51
CA LEU A 254 24.21 1.33 37.61
C LEU A 254 23.86 -0.15 37.64
N SER A 255 24.11 -0.91 36.58
CA SER A 255 23.75 -2.34 36.51
C SER A 255 24.90 -3.19 36.00
N GLY A 256 24.97 -4.45 36.44
CA GLY A 256 25.76 -5.48 35.77
C GLY A 256 25.21 -5.80 34.36
N GLU A 257 25.91 -6.68 33.63
CA GLU A 257 25.42 -7.17 32.36
C GLU A 257 24.05 -7.85 32.51
N ARG A 258 23.22 -7.77 31.49
CA ARG A 258 21.89 -8.42 31.44
C ARG A 258 21.65 -9.09 30.09
N THR A 259 21.18 -10.31 30.12
CA THR A 259 20.79 -11.05 28.92
C THR A 259 19.34 -10.74 28.57
N LEU A 260 19.12 -10.28 27.35
CA LEU A 260 17.80 -10.10 26.74
C LEU A 260 17.50 -11.33 25.90
N GLU A 261 16.28 -11.86 25.98
CA GLU A 261 15.81 -12.96 25.18
C GLU A 261 14.57 -12.53 24.40
N THR A 262 14.48 -12.98 23.15
CA THR A 262 13.36 -12.63 22.28
C THR A 262 12.03 -13.12 22.84
N THR A 263 11.00 -12.32 22.59
CA THR A 263 9.61 -12.69 22.84
C THR A 263 8.96 -13.42 21.66
N ASN A 264 9.66 -13.51 20.52
CA ASN A 264 9.17 -14.18 19.30
C ASN A 264 9.64 -15.64 19.25
N TYR A 265 8.82 -16.54 19.72
CA TYR A 265 9.14 -17.98 19.78
C TYR A 265 9.15 -18.68 18.40
N LEU A 266 8.77 -17.98 17.31
CA LEU A 266 9.01 -18.53 15.96
C LEU A 266 10.49 -18.51 15.58
N THR A 267 11.27 -17.56 16.13
CA THR A 267 12.68 -17.34 15.73
C THR A 267 13.67 -18.00 16.65
N SER A 268 13.24 -18.53 17.80
CA SER A 268 14.11 -19.10 18.83
C SER A 268 13.46 -20.32 19.48
N ASP A 269 14.25 -21.34 19.74
CA ASP A 269 13.90 -22.57 20.48
C ASP A 269 14.27 -22.50 21.97
N ILE A 270 14.80 -21.37 22.44
CA ILE A 270 15.33 -21.21 23.81
C ILE A 270 14.25 -21.47 24.87
N LYS A 271 13.04 -20.93 24.67
CA LYS A 271 11.95 -21.02 25.66
C LYS A 271 10.89 -22.04 25.29
N GLU A 272 10.49 -22.09 24.04
CA GLU A 272 9.40 -22.96 23.55
C GLU A 272 9.67 -23.44 22.13
N ASP A 273 10.39 -24.54 22.00
CA ASP A 273 10.75 -25.18 20.73
C ASP A 273 9.53 -25.59 19.87
N LYS A 274 8.38 -25.84 20.50
CA LYS A 274 7.15 -26.20 19.78
C LYS A 274 6.66 -25.17 18.75
N TYR A 275 7.07 -23.89 18.91
CA TYR A 275 6.72 -22.82 17.97
C TYR A 275 7.82 -22.53 16.97
N TYR A 276 9.04 -23.00 17.22
CA TYR A 276 10.17 -22.70 16.35
C TYR A 276 9.87 -22.98 14.89
N TYR A 277 10.25 -22.05 14.03
CA TYR A 277 10.07 -22.12 12.61
C TYR A 277 11.32 -21.62 11.87
N GLU A 278 12.13 -22.54 11.36
CA GLU A 278 13.43 -22.31 10.76
C GLU A 278 13.46 -21.16 9.73
N LYS A 279 12.35 -20.97 9.00
CA LYS A 279 12.23 -19.95 7.98
C LYS A 279 11.94 -18.55 8.53
N ALA A 280 11.49 -18.42 9.79
CA ALA A 280 11.16 -17.14 10.40
C ALA A 280 12.40 -16.29 10.69
N ARG A 281 12.27 -14.92 10.60
CA ARG A 281 13.39 -13.98 10.71
C ARG A 281 13.14 -12.76 11.63
N GLY A 282 12.07 -12.69 12.33
CA GLY A 282 11.69 -11.58 13.19
C GLY A 282 10.17 -11.50 13.23
N VAL A 283 9.48 -10.42 13.56
CA VAL A 283 9.92 -9.03 13.80
C VAL A 283 9.58 -8.59 15.23
N LYS A 284 8.27 -8.62 15.62
CA LYS A 284 7.83 -8.13 16.92
C LYS A 284 6.54 -8.79 17.38
N THR A 285 6.49 -9.18 18.64
CA THR A 285 5.28 -9.63 19.36
C THR A 285 4.59 -8.45 20.05
N GLY A 286 3.29 -8.61 20.32
CA GLY A 286 2.52 -7.70 21.14
C GLY A 286 1.45 -8.44 21.93
N PHE A 287 1.12 -7.95 23.12
CA PHE A 287 0.01 -8.42 23.93
C PHE A 287 -0.47 -7.33 24.87
N THR A 288 -1.74 -7.09 24.89
CA THR A 288 -2.51 -6.48 25.98
C THR A 288 -3.84 -7.21 26.05
N THR A 289 -4.50 -7.21 27.21
CA THR A 289 -5.81 -7.91 27.34
C THR A 289 -6.82 -7.45 26.26
N PRO A 290 -6.97 -6.15 25.92
CA PRO A 290 -7.87 -5.72 24.84
C PRO A 290 -7.38 -6.07 23.43
N ALA A 291 -6.07 -6.08 23.19
CA ALA A 291 -5.50 -6.38 21.87
C ALA A 291 -5.57 -7.89 21.54
N GLY A 292 -5.41 -8.74 22.55
CA GLY A 292 -5.10 -10.15 22.37
C GLY A 292 -3.65 -10.37 21.95
N GLY A 293 -3.31 -11.55 21.48
CA GLY A 293 -2.01 -11.90 20.93
C GLY A 293 -1.82 -11.25 19.56
N CYS A 294 -0.70 -10.53 19.39
CA CYS A 294 -0.33 -9.87 18.15
C CYS A 294 1.09 -10.29 17.74
N LEU A 295 1.33 -10.46 16.44
CA LEU A 295 2.64 -10.78 15.91
C LEU A 295 2.82 -10.20 14.51
N VAL A 296 3.93 -9.52 14.30
CA VAL A 296 4.52 -9.27 12.99
C VAL A 296 5.69 -10.21 12.84
N SER A 297 5.73 -10.97 11.78
CA SER A 297 6.87 -11.83 11.47
C SER A 297 7.17 -11.85 9.98
N THR A 298 8.44 -12.08 9.62
CA THR A 298 8.84 -12.37 8.25
C THR A 298 9.38 -13.80 8.17
N ALA A 299 9.28 -14.40 6.99
CA ALA A 299 9.87 -15.71 6.74
C ALA A 299 10.35 -15.80 5.28
N SER A 300 11.41 -16.60 5.06
CA SER A 300 11.94 -16.85 3.73
C SER A 300 12.25 -18.34 3.53
N ASP A 301 11.88 -18.86 2.36
CA ASP A 301 12.30 -20.19 1.91
C ASP A 301 13.40 -20.15 0.83
N GLY A 302 13.97 -18.95 0.61
CA GLY A 302 14.97 -18.69 -0.43
C GLY A 302 14.37 -18.39 -1.81
N LYS A 303 13.04 -18.50 -1.98
CA LYS A 303 12.32 -18.20 -3.23
C LYS A 303 11.28 -17.09 -3.02
N LEU A 304 10.61 -17.11 -1.89
CA LEU A 304 9.64 -16.09 -1.46
C LEU A 304 10.07 -15.50 -0.13
N ASN A 305 9.83 -14.21 0.02
CA ASN A 305 10.04 -13.44 1.24
C ASN A 305 8.67 -12.95 1.70
N LEU A 306 8.14 -13.53 2.77
CA LEU A 306 6.79 -13.25 3.23
C LEU A 306 6.80 -12.44 4.53
N LEU A 307 5.82 -11.54 4.66
CA LEU A 307 5.50 -10.83 5.89
C LEU A 307 4.08 -11.18 6.30
N SER A 308 3.92 -11.62 7.55
CA SER A 308 2.64 -11.90 8.18
C SER A 308 2.39 -10.93 9.32
N VAL A 309 1.17 -10.42 9.41
CA VAL A 309 0.66 -9.72 10.59
C VAL A 309 -0.60 -10.43 11.06
N VAL A 310 -0.61 -10.85 12.32
CA VAL A 310 -1.81 -11.35 13.01
C VAL A 310 -2.10 -10.50 14.23
N ASN A 311 -3.39 -10.22 14.47
CA ASN A 311 -3.84 -9.43 15.61
C ASN A 311 -5.11 -10.03 16.21
N GLY A 312 -5.20 -10.01 17.54
CA GLY A 312 -6.35 -10.52 18.27
C GLY A 312 -6.40 -12.03 18.38
N CYS A 313 -5.24 -12.71 18.37
CA CYS A 313 -5.16 -14.12 18.64
C CYS A 313 -5.44 -14.42 20.13
N GLY A 314 -6.13 -15.51 20.38
CA GLY A 314 -6.34 -16.07 21.71
C GLY A 314 -5.32 -17.15 22.06
N THR A 315 -5.68 -17.95 23.06
CA THR A 315 -5.01 -19.21 23.42
C THR A 315 -6.00 -20.36 23.27
N GLU A 316 -5.49 -21.54 22.92
CA GLU A 316 -6.26 -22.78 22.84
C GLU A 316 -5.63 -23.88 23.69
N PRO A 317 -6.41 -24.82 24.25
CA PRO A 317 -5.87 -25.97 24.96
C PRO A 317 -4.99 -26.83 24.05
N ASP A 318 -3.83 -27.26 24.55
CA ASP A 318 -2.99 -28.26 23.91
C ASP A 318 -3.29 -29.66 24.45
N MET A 319 -2.80 -30.71 23.76
CA MET A 319 -3.03 -32.12 24.16
C MET A 319 -2.40 -32.48 25.50
N ASP A 320 -1.37 -31.78 25.93
CA ASP A 320 -0.70 -31.94 27.22
C ASP A 320 -1.32 -31.14 28.37
N GLY A 321 -2.42 -30.39 28.08
CA GLY A 321 -3.10 -29.51 29.03
C GLY A 321 -2.50 -28.11 29.16
N SER A 322 -1.41 -27.81 28.45
CA SER A 322 -0.88 -26.45 28.32
C SER A 322 -1.78 -25.59 27.40
N LEU A 323 -1.51 -24.30 27.32
CA LEU A 323 -2.16 -23.42 26.38
C LEU A 323 -1.24 -23.14 25.19
N LYS A 324 -1.80 -23.29 23.98
CA LYS A 324 -1.16 -22.82 22.73
C LYS A 324 -1.39 -21.34 22.57
N ASP A 325 -0.33 -20.60 22.34
CA ASP A 325 -0.43 -19.21 21.90
C ASP A 325 -0.68 -19.17 20.38
N MET A 326 -1.92 -18.83 20.03
CA MET A 326 -2.36 -18.92 18.64
C MET A 326 -1.69 -17.91 17.72
N ARG A 327 -1.05 -16.83 18.23
CA ARG A 327 -0.29 -15.90 17.38
C ARG A 327 0.85 -16.60 16.63
N PHE A 328 1.55 -17.53 17.28
CA PHE A 328 2.65 -18.29 16.65
C PHE A 328 2.12 -19.37 15.72
N VAL A 329 1.07 -20.10 16.15
CA VAL A 329 0.44 -21.16 15.35
C VAL A 329 -0.10 -20.59 14.04
N GLU A 330 -0.88 -19.50 14.12
CA GLU A 330 -1.53 -18.92 12.95
C GLU A 330 -0.54 -18.22 12.01
N THR A 331 0.51 -17.58 12.54
CA THR A 331 1.58 -17.01 11.73
C THR A 331 2.32 -18.09 10.93
N LYS A 332 2.66 -19.22 11.57
CA LYS A 332 3.28 -20.37 10.88
C LYS A 332 2.37 -20.94 9.80
N ARG A 333 1.06 -21.09 10.09
CA ARG A 333 0.07 -21.57 9.11
C ARG A 333 -0.04 -20.63 7.90
N LEU A 334 -0.01 -19.32 8.11
CA LEU A 334 0.00 -18.33 7.04
C LEU A 334 1.26 -18.45 6.17
N PHE A 335 2.44 -18.60 6.77
CA PHE A 335 3.67 -18.79 6.01
C PHE A 335 3.65 -20.09 5.20
N GLU A 336 3.25 -21.21 5.81
CA GLU A 336 3.12 -22.48 5.07
C GLU A 336 2.08 -22.39 3.95
N TYR A 337 0.98 -21.67 4.16
CA TYR A 337 0.01 -21.39 3.11
C TYR A 337 0.67 -20.61 1.97
N GLY A 338 1.39 -19.51 2.24
CA GLY A 338 2.06 -18.72 1.23
C GLY A 338 3.09 -19.54 0.43
N PHE A 339 4.01 -20.22 1.12
CA PHE A 339 5.06 -21.01 0.46
C PHE A 339 4.52 -22.20 -0.34
N ASN A 340 3.45 -22.83 0.10
CA ASN A 340 2.90 -24.01 -0.55
C ASN A 340 1.91 -23.67 -1.69
N ARG A 341 1.31 -22.49 -1.69
CA ARG A 341 0.23 -22.14 -2.63
C ARG A 341 0.66 -21.14 -3.69
N PHE A 342 1.80 -20.46 -3.53
CA PHE A 342 2.25 -19.41 -4.43
C PHE A 342 3.70 -19.62 -4.87
N SER A 343 4.03 -19.08 -6.03
CA SER A 343 5.40 -19.03 -6.53
C SER A 343 5.58 -17.91 -7.54
N ASN A 344 6.81 -17.42 -7.67
CA ASN A 344 7.18 -16.50 -8.73
C ASN A 344 7.16 -17.20 -10.08
N ARG A 345 6.37 -16.67 -11.02
CA ARG A 345 6.22 -17.17 -12.41
C ARG A 345 6.64 -16.10 -13.39
N GLN A 346 7.47 -16.46 -14.35
CA GLN A 346 7.84 -15.55 -15.43
C GLN A 346 6.60 -15.25 -16.28
N VAL A 347 6.20 -13.98 -16.36
CA VAL A 347 4.99 -13.51 -17.06
C VAL A 347 5.30 -12.64 -18.28
N LEU A 348 6.49 -12.02 -18.30
CA LEU A 348 7.06 -11.35 -19.47
C LEU A 348 8.44 -11.92 -19.74
N THR A 349 8.83 -12.02 -21.01
CA THR A 349 10.17 -12.43 -21.40
C THR A 349 10.72 -11.49 -22.48
N ASP A 350 11.99 -11.17 -22.38
CA ASP A 350 12.74 -10.36 -23.33
C ASP A 350 13.05 -11.07 -24.66
N THR A 351 12.75 -12.36 -24.76
CA THR A 351 12.98 -13.16 -25.95
C THR A 351 11.78 -13.25 -26.89
N VAL A 352 10.58 -12.83 -26.42
CA VAL A 352 9.34 -12.94 -27.20
C VAL A 352 8.97 -11.60 -27.81
N MET A 353 8.58 -11.61 -29.08
CA MET A 353 7.98 -10.50 -29.78
C MET A 353 6.59 -10.25 -29.22
N LEU A 354 6.34 -9.05 -28.70
CA LEU A 354 5.05 -8.68 -28.10
C LEU A 354 4.12 -7.97 -29.09
N GLY A 355 4.69 -7.28 -30.08
CA GLY A 355 3.89 -6.56 -31.08
C GLY A 355 4.72 -6.01 -32.23
N GLN A 356 4.02 -5.46 -33.22
CA GLN A 356 4.61 -4.80 -34.37
C GLN A 356 3.83 -3.55 -34.78
N PRO A 357 3.93 -2.46 -33.96
CA PRO A 357 3.22 -1.22 -34.26
C PRO A 357 3.72 -0.56 -35.53
N THR A 358 2.85 0.24 -36.14
CA THR A 358 3.20 1.09 -37.29
C THR A 358 4.03 2.29 -36.83
N VAL A 359 4.96 2.73 -37.67
CA VAL A 359 5.85 3.86 -37.44
C VAL A 359 5.70 4.86 -38.58
N LEU A 360 5.34 6.09 -38.29
CA LEU A 360 5.25 7.17 -39.28
C LEU A 360 6.64 7.58 -39.76
N TYR A 361 6.70 8.05 -40.99
CA TYR A 361 7.94 8.52 -41.63
C TYR A 361 9.06 7.49 -41.67
N ALA A 362 8.73 6.22 -41.52
CA ALA A 362 9.70 5.12 -41.55
C ALA A 362 10.14 4.80 -42.97
N GLU A 363 11.42 4.53 -43.15
CA GLU A 363 11.92 3.87 -44.35
C GLU A 363 11.61 2.36 -44.32
N GLY A 364 11.17 1.77 -45.44
CA GLY A 364 10.89 0.33 -45.54
C GLY A 364 9.47 -0.06 -45.13
N THR A 365 9.32 -1.02 -44.20
CA THR A 365 8.02 -1.65 -43.88
C THR A 365 7.05 -0.77 -43.13
N GLY A 366 7.48 0.39 -42.63
CA GLY A 366 6.62 1.28 -41.84
C GLY A 366 6.17 0.70 -40.49
N SER A 367 6.92 -0.27 -39.94
CA SER A 367 6.63 -0.88 -38.66
C SER A 367 7.91 -1.28 -37.92
N VAL A 368 7.82 -1.45 -36.61
CA VAL A 368 8.91 -1.91 -35.74
C VAL A 368 8.45 -3.05 -34.85
N VAL A 369 9.30 -4.06 -34.67
CA VAL A 369 9.06 -5.12 -33.72
C VAL A 369 9.42 -4.61 -32.34
N VAL A 370 8.55 -4.84 -31.35
CA VAL A 370 8.75 -4.48 -29.95
C VAL A 370 8.73 -5.72 -29.04
N ARG A 371 9.50 -5.66 -27.97
CA ARG A 371 9.60 -6.69 -26.95
C ARG A 371 9.71 -6.07 -25.56
N ALA A 372 9.53 -6.87 -24.51
CA ALA A 372 9.90 -6.45 -23.17
C ALA A 372 11.42 -6.22 -23.10
N LYS A 373 11.85 -5.18 -22.38
CA LYS A 373 13.28 -4.88 -22.16
C LYS A 373 13.94 -6.00 -21.39
N ASP A 374 13.30 -6.44 -20.31
CA ASP A 374 13.76 -7.46 -19.40
C ASP A 374 12.70 -8.54 -19.18
N SER A 375 13.13 -9.71 -18.75
CA SER A 375 12.23 -10.76 -18.30
C SER A 375 11.73 -10.44 -16.89
N VAL A 376 10.42 -10.50 -16.67
CA VAL A 376 9.78 -10.15 -15.40
C VAL A 376 8.90 -11.29 -14.90
N SER A 377 8.99 -11.55 -13.59
CA SER A 377 8.16 -12.53 -12.88
C SER A 377 7.09 -11.83 -12.04
N ALA A 378 6.00 -12.52 -11.79
CA ALA A 378 4.96 -12.13 -10.86
C ALA A 378 4.66 -13.30 -9.90
N LEU A 379 4.22 -12.94 -8.69
CA LEU A 379 3.71 -13.90 -7.74
C LEU A 379 2.32 -14.37 -8.18
N LEU A 380 2.16 -15.66 -8.41
CA LEU A 380 0.90 -16.27 -8.84
C LEU A 380 0.62 -17.55 -8.04
N PRO A 381 -0.66 -17.97 -7.92
CA PRO A 381 -1.01 -19.28 -7.37
C PRO A 381 -0.30 -20.40 -8.13
N ASN A 382 0.08 -21.48 -7.44
CA ASN A 382 0.72 -22.63 -8.10
C ASN A 382 -0.17 -23.31 -9.15
N GLU A 383 -1.48 -23.20 -8.98
CA GLU A 383 -2.51 -23.78 -9.86
C GLU A 383 -3.06 -22.76 -10.89
N PHE A 384 -2.30 -21.70 -11.22
CA PHE A 384 -2.73 -20.73 -12.20
C PHE A 384 -2.77 -21.32 -13.62
N ASP A 385 -3.70 -20.84 -14.46
CA ASP A 385 -3.73 -21.16 -15.88
C ASP A 385 -2.91 -20.12 -16.67
N PRO A 386 -1.81 -20.50 -17.35
CA PRO A 386 -1.04 -19.57 -18.18
C PRO A 386 -1.87 -18.87 -19.27
N ALA A 387 -2.98 -19.48 -19.72
CA ALA A 387 -3.88 -18.86 -20.70
C ALA A 387 -4.64 -17.64 -20.14
N GLU A 388 -4.72 -17.49 -18.84
CA GLU A 388 -5.33 -16.32 -18.17
C GLU A 388 -4.38 -15.11 -18.10
N ILE A 389 -3.11 -15.29 -18.52
CA ILE A 389 -2.17 -14.16 -18.62
C ILE A 389 -2.31 -13.53 -20.01
N THR A 390 -2.56 -12.23 -20.01
CA THR A 390 -2.61 -11.40 -21.21
C THR A 390 -1.59 -10.28 -21.10
N VAL A 391 -1.07 -9.80 -22.24
CA VAL A 391 -0.12 -8.69 -22.28
C VAL A 391 -0.78 -7.50 -22.96
N ARG A 392 -0.85 -6.37 -22.26
CA ARG A 392 -1.26 -5.09 -22.81
C ARG A 392 -0.01 -4.27 -23.11
N LEU A 393 0.00 -3.58 -24.24
CA LEU A 393 1.07 -2.70 -24.66
C LEU A 393 0.58 -1.26 -24.58
N ASP A 394 1.15 -0.50 -23.67
CA ASP A 394 0.85 0.92 -23.46
C ASP A 394 1.99 1.74 -24.07
N TYR A 395 1.74 2.38 -25.22
CA TYR A 395 2.75 3.19 -25.91
C TYR A 395 2.79 4.61 -25.35
N ASP A 396 3.99 5.20 -25.21
CA ASP A 396 4.20 6.56 -24.70
C ASP A 396 3.61 7.63 -25.63
N LYS A 397 3.48 7.29 -26.90
CA LYS A 397 2.88 8.17 -27.93
C LYS A 397 1.74 7.44 -28.63
N ALA A 398 0.68 8.16 -28.94
CA ALA A 398 -0.46 7.60 -29.70
C ALA A 398 0.00 7.05 -31.06
N GLN A 399 1.12 7.53 -31.61
CA GLN A 399 1.72 7.06 -32.84
C GLN A 399 3.23 7.18 -32.77
N LEU A 400 3.94 6.11 -33.08
CA LEU A 400 5.39 6.10 -33.16
C LEU A 400 5.87 6.79 -34.44
N GLU A 401 6.99 7.51 -34.38
CA GLU A 401 7.60 8.21 -35.48
C GLU A 401 9.09 7.87 -35.61
N ALA A 402 9.52 7.69 -36.86
CA ALA A 402 10.95 7.49 -37.15
C ALA A 402 11.73 8.84 -37.06
N PRO A 403 13.02 8.81 -36.72
CA PRO A 403 13.84 7.62 -36.52
C PRO A 403 13.63 7.01 -35.15
N LEU A 404 13.74 5.67 -35.05
CA LEU A 404 13.79 4.93 -33.79
C LEU A 404 15.09 4.16 -33.70
N ALA A 405 15.78 4.22 -32.59
CA ALA A 405 16.99 3.42 -32.36
C ALA A 405 16.64 2.00 -31.93
N ARG A 406 17.58 1.04 -32.11
CA ARG A 406 17.43 -0.28 -31.52
C ARG A 406 17.56 -0.21 -30.00
N GLY A 407 16.62 -0.83 -29.28
CA GLY A 407 16.57 -0.79 -27.81
C GLY A 407 15.96 0.49 -27.24
N GLU A 408 15.41 1.36 -28.10
CA GLU A 408 14.71 2.57 -27.64
C GLU A 408 13.40 2.19 -26.92
N THR A 409 13.17 2.77 -25.75
CA THR A 409 11.92 2.61 -25.01
C THR A 409 10.80 3.37 -25.73
N VAL A 410 9.70 2.68 -26.01
CA VAL A 410 8.56 3.22 -26.75
C VAL A 410 7.25 3.08 -25.98
N GLY A 411 7.32 2.61 -24.74
CA GLY A 411 6.15 2.41 -23.88
C GLY A 411 6.40 1.39 -22.78
N THR A 412 5.32 0.79 -22.30
CA THR A 412 5.31 -0.21 -21.24
C THR A 412 4.55 -1.46 -21.67
N ALA A 413 5.14 -2.63 -21.46
CA ALA A 413 4.45 -3.91 -21.54
C ALA A 413 3.88 -4.24 -20.15
N VAL A 414 2.58 -4.46 -20.06
CA VAL A 414 1.87 -4.78 -18.82
C VAL A 414 1.33 -6.20 -18.89
N ALA A 415 1.79 -7.07 -17.99
CA ALA A 415 1.23 -8.39 -17.82
C ALA A 415 0.00 -8.32 -16.93
N LEU A 416 -1.09 -8.89 -17.39
CA LEU A 416 -2.36 -8.96 -16.68
C LEU A 416 -2.71 -10.43 -16.42
N TYR A 417 -3.00 -10.77 -15.18
CA TYR A 417 -3.59 -12.05 -14.80
C TYR A 417 -5.06 -11.82 -14.44
N ARG A 418 -5.97 -12.53 -15.13
CA ARG A 418 -7.43 -12.30 -15.00
C ARG A 418 -7.83 -10.83 -15.13
N GLY A 419 -7.17 -10.09 -16.05
CA GLY A 419 -7.43 -8.69 -16.31
C GLY A 419 -6.82 -7.69 -15.32
N LYS A 420 -6.16 -8.14 -14.25
CA LYS A 420 -5.49 -7.27 -13.28
C LYS A 420 -3.97 -7.29 -13.49
N ARG A 421 -3.34 -6.11 -13.36
CA ARG A 421 -1.89 -5.95 -13.51
C ARG A 421 -1.15 -6.74 -12.44
N VAL A 422 -0.23 -7.62 -12.89
CA VAL A 422 0.66 -8.40 -12.00
C VAL A 422 2.14 -8.05 -12.19
N ALA A 423 2.51 -7.52 -13.36
CA ALA A 423 3.87 -7.05 -13.61
C ALA A 423 3.89 -6.05 -14.77
N SER A 424 4.96 -5.28 -14.89
CA SER A 424 5.22 -4.44 -16.06
C SER A 424 6.71 -4.26 -16.30
N CYS A 425 7.07 -3.96 -17.55
CA CYS A 425 8.42 -3.73 -17.98
C CYS A 425 8.43 -2.70 -19.10
N GLU A 426 9.53 -2.00 -19.31
CA GLU A 426 9.71 -1.15 -20.48
C GLU A 426 9.54 -1.95 -21.78
N LEU A 427 8.84 -1.35 -22.72
CA LEU A 427 8.66 -1.89 -24.07
C LEU A 427 9.71 -1.26 -24.99
N VAL A 428 10.57 -2.06 -25.59
CA VAL A 428 11.68 -1.57 -26.40
C VAL A 428 11.64 -2.11 -27.83
N THR A 429 12.22 -1.33 -28.75
CA THR A 429 12.36 -1.70 -30.16
C THR A 429 13.41 -2.79 -30.35
N LEU A 430 13.14 -3.81 -31.16
CA LEU A 430 14.09 -4.86 -31.49
C LEU A 430 15.09 -4.44 -32.57
N THR A 431 14.68 -3.55 -33.49
CA THR A 431 15.48 -3.06 -34.61
C THR A 431 15.39 -1.54 -34.69
N ALA A 432 16.42 -0.93 -35.28
CA ALA A 432 16.36 0.47 -35.65
C ALA A 432 15.40 0.67 -36.85
N VAL A 433 14.70 1.81 -36.87
CA VAL A 433 13.84 2.24 -37.97
C VAL A 433 14.33 3.63 -38.45
N PRO A 434 15.02 3.70 -39.57
CA PRO A 434 15.48 4.99 -40.13
C PRO A 434 14.27 5.79 -40.63
N ARG A 435 14.45 7.11 -40.63
CA ARG A 435 13.48 8.03 -41.23
C ARG A 435 13.60 8.02 -42.74
N ALA A 436 12.47 7.93 -43.45
CA ALA A 436 12.43 8.07 -44.88
C ALA A 436 12.93 9.48 -45.30
N GLU A 437 13.80 9.56 -46.26
CA GLU A 437 14.20 10.84 -46.85
C GLU A 437 12.97 11.50 -47.49
N GLU A 438 12.72 12.75 -47.13
CA GLU A 438 11.75 13.57 -47.85
C GLU A 438 12.27 13.73 -49.28
N LYS A 439 11.71 12.99 -50.25
CA LYS A 439 11.98 13.29 -51.63
C LYS A 439 11.56 14.72 -51.86
N PRO A 440 12.45 15.63 -52.34
CA PRO A 440 12.05 16.97 -52.65
C PRO A 440 10.86 16.91 -53.63
N ILE A 441 9.76 17.49 -53.26
CA ILE A 441 8.58 17.65 -54.15
C ILE A 441 9.13 18.41 -55.36
N ALA A 442 9.25 17.68 -56.47
CA ALA A 442 9.55 18.32 -57.75
C ALA A 442 8.47 19.40 -57.99
N THR A 443 8.87 20.65 -57.91
CA THR A 443 7.99 21.77 -58.21
C THR A 443 7.48 21.61 -59.63
N GLN A 444 6.26 21.05 -59.79
CA GLN A 444 5.54 21.12 -61.07
C GLN A 444 5.15 22.57 -61.29
N PRO A 445 5.31 23.07 -62.52
CA PRO A 445 4.89 24.43 -62.85
C PRO A 445 3.36 24.57 -62.66
N SER A 446 2.99 25.69 -62.06
CA SER A 446 1.64 26.07 -61.71
C SER A 446 0.62 25.82 -62.86
N ALA A 447 -0.27 24.88 -62.68
CA ALA A 447 -1.52 24.78 -63.40
C ALA A 447 -2.63 25.48 -62.60
N SER A 448 -3.41 26.27 -63.29
CA SER A 448 -4.53 27.11 -62.85
C SER A 448 -5.50 26.47 -61.89
N PRO A 449 -6.25 27.26 -61.11
CA PRO A 449 -7.04 26.75 -59.97
C PRO A 449 -8.25 25.96 -60.48
N ALA A 450 -8.27 24.69 -60.18
CA ALA A 450 -9.45 23.87 -60.27
C ALA A 450 -10.12 23.79 -58.89
N THR A 451 -11.33 24.29 -58.87
CA THR A 451 -12.47 24.02 -57.96
C THR A 451 -12.18 23.41 -56.57
N ALA A 452 -12.55 24.19 -55.58
CA ALA A 452 -12.57 23.84 -54.17
C ALA A 452 -13.33 22.53 -53.89
N GLU A 453 -12.65 21.49 -53.42
CA GLU A 453 -13.28 20.37 -52.74
C GLU A 453 -13.76 20.80 -51.37
N ALA A 454 -15.05 20.65 -51.14
CA ALA A 454 -15.69 20.94 -49.87
C ALA A 454 -15.16 20.01 -48.79
N LYS A 455 -14.44 20.55 -47.82
CA LYS A 455 -14.15 19.86 -46.54
C LYS A 455 -15.47 19.68 -45.80
N THR A 456 -16.03 18.48 -45.82
CA THR A 456 -17.15 18.10 -44.97
C THR A 456 -16.68 18.19 -43.49
N GLN A 457 -17.09 19.23 -42.81
CA GLN A 457 -16.87 19.36 -41.37
C GLN A 457 -17.91 18.53 -40.66
N ILE A 458 -17.50 17.85 -39.57
CA ILE A 458 -18.40 17.05 -38.69
C ILE A 458 -19.64 17.86 -38.24
N TRP A 459 -19.55 19.18 -38.23
CA TRP A 459 -20.64 20.13 -37.91
C TRP A 459 -21.78 20.14 -38.94
N ASP A 460 -21.57 19.62 -40.17
CA ASP A 460 -22.62 19.56 -41.20
C ASP A 460 -23.70 18.50 -40.91
N TYR A 461 -23.46 17.62 -39.94
CA TYR A 461 -24.41 16.58 -39.54
C TYR A 461 -25.12 16.87 -38.21
N TRP A 462 -25.00 18.08 -37.65
CA TRP A 462 -25.63 18.43 -36.38
C TRP A 462 -27.15 18.22 -36.38
N TYR A 463 -27.80 18.39 -37.49
CA TYR A 463 -29.24 18.18 -37.69
C TYR A 463 -29.66 16.69 -37.64
N ILE A 464 -28.74 15.76 -37.77
CA ILE A 464 -28.93 14.32 -37.57
C ILE A 464 -28.57 13.92 -36.16
N VAL A 465 -27.47 14.42 -35.64
CA VAL A 465 -26.92 14.07 -34.32
C VAL A 465 -27.82 14.59 -33.19
N LEU A 466 -28.30 15.82 -33.31
CA LEU A 466 -29.11 16.44 -32.27
C LEU A 466 -30.47 15.72 -32.07
N PRO A 467 -31.25 15.37 -33.11
CA PRO A 467 -32.46 14.58 -32.96
C PRO A 467 -32.22 13.19 -32.36
N LEU A 468 -31.14 12.51 -32.74
CA LEU A 468 -30.77 11.20 -32.18
C LEU A 468 -30.47 11.30 -30.69
N LEU A 469 -29.77 12.35 -30.25
CA LEU A 469 -29.46 12.61 -28.86
C LEU A 469 -30.71 12.91 -28.03
N VAL A 470 -31.66 13.67 -28.60
CA VAL A 470 -32.97 13.93 -27.98
C VAL A 470 -33.77 12.63 -27.82
N VAL A 471 -33.80 11.78 -28.84
CA VAL A 471 -34.50 10.49 -28.77
C VAL A 471 -33.86 9.60 -27.69
N LEU A 472 -32.53 9.56 -27.62
CA LEU A 472 -31.82 8.80 -26.58
C LEU A 472 -32.18 9.28 -25.16
N ILE A 473 -32.22 10.59 -24.96
CA ILE A 473 -32.61 11.19 -23.66
C ILE A 473 -34.06 10.80 -23.31
N ILE A 474 -34.97 10.85 -24.27
CA ILE A 474 -36.37 10.45 -24.06
C ILE A 474 -36.47 8.97 -23.69
N VAL A 475 -35.73 8.09 -24.36
CA VAL A 475 -35.69 6.66 -24.05
C VAL A 475 -35.18 6.41 -22.65
N ILE A 476 -34.07 7.04 -22.27
CA ILE A 476 -33.50 6.93 -20.91
C ILE A 476 -34.52 7.42 -19.86
N PHE A 477 -35.17 8.56 -20.10
CA PHE A 477 -36.21 9.09 -19.23
C PHE A 477 -37.39 8.10 -19.06
N LEU A 478 -37.88 7.53 -20.14
CA LEU A 478 -38.96 6.53 -20.11
C LEU A 478 -38.56 5.27 -19.33
N LEU A 479 -37.31 4.81 -19.46
CA LEU A 479 -36.79 3.69 -18.71
C LEU A 479 -36.70 4.00 -17.20
N LEU A 480 -36.27 5.20 -16.84
CA LEU A 480 -36.22 5.64 -15.43
C LEU A 480 -37.64 5.76 -14.83
N VAL A 481 -38.60 6.30 -15.56
CA VAL A 481 -40.00 6.35 -15.11
C VAL A 481 -40.57 4.94 -14.92
N ARG A 482 -40.28 4.02 -15.86
CA ARG A 482 -40.71 2.62 -15.75
C ARG A 482 -40.13 1.91 -14.54
N ALA A 483 -38.83 2.15 -14.26
CA ALA A 483 -38.16 1.61 -13.09
C ALA A 483 -38.73 2.20 -11.77
N ALA A 484 -39.03 3.49 -11.73
CA ALA A 484 -39.67 4.14 -10.58
C ALA A 484 -41.06 3.60 -10.31
N ASN A 485 -41.86 3.41 -11.34
CA ASN A 485 -43.20 2.83 -11.24
C ASN A 485 -43.17 1.38 -10.78
N ALA A 486 -42.20 0.58 -11.24
CA ALA A 486 -42.02 -0.80 -10.80
C ALA A 486 -41.63 -0.88 -9.31
N ARG A 487 -40.76 0.04 -8.83
CA ARG A 487 -40.43 0.15 -7.40
C ARG A 487 -41.63 0.52 -6.54
N GLN A 488 -42.48 1.44 -7.00
CA GLN A 488 -43.72 1.79 -6.29
C GLN A 488 -44.73 0.63 -6.27
N ALA A 489 -44.86 -0.10 -7.38
CA ALA A 489 -45.74 -1.28 -7.43
C ALA A 489 -45.29 -2.38 -6.44
N ARG A 490 -43.97 -2.63 -6.34
CA ARG A 490 -43.43 -3.58 -5.36
C ARG A 490 -43.72 -3.17 -3.91
N LYS A 491 -43.54 -1.88 -3.58
CA LYS A 491 -43.85 -1.36 -2.23
C LYS A 491 -45.35 -1.52 -1.89
N ARG A 492 -46.24 -1.23 -2.83
CA ARG A 492 -47.71 -1.41 -2.63
C ARG A 492 -48.11 -2.88 -2.49
N ALA A 493 -47.43 -3.77 -3.22
CA ALA A 493 -47.67 -5.23 -3.07
C ALA A 493 -47.21 -5.74 -1.71
N GLU A 494 -46.07 -5.26 -1.21
CA GLU A 494 -45.56 -5.60 0.10
C GLU A 494 -46.46 -5.08 1.25
N GLU A 495 -46.96 -3.86 1.13
CA GLU A 495 -47.91 -3.29 2.08
C GLU A 495 -49.23 -4.07 2.10
N ARG A 496 -49.74 -4.54 0.94
CA ARG A 496 -50.94 -5.39 0.86
C ARG A 496 -50.73 -6.73 1.57
N ARG A 497 -49.56 -7.39 1.34
CA ARG A 497 -49.18 -8.63 2.04
C ARG A 497 -49.16 -8.44 3.55
N ARG A 498 -48.53 -7.37 4.06
CA ARG A 498 -48.47 -7.06 5.50
C ARG A 498 -49.86 -6.79 6.09
N ARG A 499 -50.78 -6.17 5.32
CA ARG A 499 -52.19 -5.98 5.77
C ARG A 499 -52.99 -7.28 5.80
N GLU A 500 -52.77 -8.18 4.83
CA GLU A 500 -53.39 -9.50 4.81
C GLU A 500 -52.90 -10.40 5.94
N GLU A 501 -51.59 -10.39 6.22
CA GLU A 501 -51.01 -11.11 7.36
C GLU A 501 -51.55 -10.61 8.72
N ARG A 502 -51.69 -9.28 8.89
CA ARG A 502 -52.31 -8.70 10.08
C ARG A 502 -53.79 -9.13 10.23
N ARG A 503 -54.53 -9.18 9.14
CA ARG A 503 -55.93 -9.64 9.15
C ARG A 503 -56.07 -11.16 9.44
N ARG A 504 -55.13 -11.98 9.02
CA ARG A 504 -55.07 -13.40 9.39
C ARG A 504 -54.83 -13.58 10.88
N ARG A 505 -53.81 -12.90 11.43
CA ARG A 505 -53.50 -12.98 12.87
C ARG A 505 -54.64 -12.48 13.79
N SER A 506 -55.46 -11.51 13.33
CA SER A 506 -56.60 -11.02 14.10
C SER A 506 -57.87 -11.89 13.94
N ARG A 507 -57.85 -12.94 13.12
CA ARG A 507 -58.93 -13.96 13.03
C ARG A 507 -58.58 -15.25 13.74
N GLU A 508 -57.33 -15.42 14.17
CA GLU A 508 -56.84 -16.59 14.91
C GLU A 508 -56.74 -16.29 16.42
N GLN A 509 -57.08 -15.08 16.87
CA GLN A 509 -57.36 -14.67 18.25
C GLN A 509 -58.88 -14.52 18.44
#